data_96f8c5134f15da803da3b9e7ffaaa0b9
#
_entry.id   96f8c5134f15da803da3b9e7ffaaa0b9
#
_cell.length_a   1.000
_cell.length_b   1.000
_cell.length_c   1.000
_cell.angle_alpha   90.00
_cell.angle_beta   90.00
_cell.angle_gamma   90.00
#
_symmetry.space_group_name_H-M   'P 1'
#
loop_
_entity.id
_entity.type
_entity.pdbx_description
1 polymer ?
#
loop_
_entity_poly.entity_id
_entity_poly.type
_entity_poly.pdbx_seq_one_letter_code
_entity_poly.pdbx_strand_id
1 'polypeptide(L)'
;MYIMDSDKIQGFSKNGYYFQRTNGRKLSDRLHSHTFYEFLCIVSGSCTHETDGEKQELSIGDLVFISPQSSHRFLSQTENTDVIVLSVIASEADRFFALYGLSGFSAPHYVLKLPIEKRQVLFSTCDNVTVTETDEYVRHMRMIFNQIFLFCIEPVNIKESMPCEFAAVMDKMQELSFAAGGVKTLLKLSGYSHSQLCRLTKKHFNVTPTEYVNRMRMSHAYKLIVYGNQDYETICNMVGFESFSYFSKLVKEHFGCSASKLRNEFKYIEKTV
;
A
#
# COMPACT_ATOMS: atom_id res chain seq x y z
N MET A 1 0.04 -12.99 -22.56
CA MET A 1 -0.36 -12.04 -21.48
C MET A 1 0.26 -10.69 -21.80
N TYR A 2 -0.49 -9.61 -21.76
CA TYR A 2 0.01 -8.26 -22.00
C TYR A 2 0.36 -7.61 -20.66
N ILE A 3 1.55 -6.99 -20.57
CA ILE A 3 2.00 -6.29 -19.36
C ILE A 3 1.86 -4.78 -19.61
N MET A 4 1.08 -4.11 -18.77
CA MET A 4 0.97 -2.65 -18.77
C MET A 4 2.00 -2.06 -17.82
N ASP A 5 2.89 -1.26 -18.39
CA ASP A 5 3.91 -0.54 -17.65
C ASP A 5 3.42 0.90 -17.39
N SER A 6 3.58 1.40 -16.17
CA SER A 6 3.19 2.76 -15.78
C SER A 6 3.79 3.83 -16.71
N ASP A 7 5.02 3.62 -17.17
CA ASP A 7 5.73 4.56 -18.05
C ASP A 7 5.13 4.64 -19.47
N LYS A 8 4.30 3.66 -19.84
CA LYS A 8 3.66 3.57 -21.16
C LYS A 8 2.19 3.97 -21.14
N ILE A 9 1.62 4.21 -19.98
CA ILE A 9 0.21 4.63 -19.87
C ILE A 9 0.15 6.15 -19.96
N GLN A 10 -0.41 6.63 -21.07
CA GLN A 10 -0.73 8.04 -21.23
C GLN A 10 -1.75 8.46 -20.17
N GLY A 11 -1.37 9.37 -19.27
CA GLY A 11 -2.22 9.87 -18.19
C GLY A 11 -1.78 9.44 -16.77
N PHE A 12 -0.75 8.58 -16.62
CA PHE A 12 -0.06 8.49 -15.34
C PHE A 12 0.57 9.85 -15.04
N SER A 13 0.14 10.49 -13.96
CA SER A 13 0.73 11.76 -13.55
C SER A 13 2.23 11.59 -13.29
N LYS A 14 3.03 12.65 -13.48
CA LYS A 14 4.46 12.65 -13.14
C LYS A 14 4.75 12.22 -11.68
N ASN A 15 3.72 12.18 -10.84
CA ASN A 15 3.76 11.83 -9.44
C ASN A 15 3.21 10.42 -9.14
N GLY A 16 3.00 9.60 -10.16
CA GLY A 16 2.73 8.18 -10.00
C GLY A 16 1.29 7.78 -9.71
N TYR A 17 0.31 8.62 -10.07
CA TYR A 17 -1.12 8.31 -9.94
C TYR A 17 -1.82 8.36 -11.29
N TYR A 18 -2.75 7.41 -11.51
CA TYR A 18 -3.69 7.45 -12.60
C TYR A 18 -5.10 7.21 -12.07
N PHE A 19 -6.04 8.07 -12.43
CA PHE A 19 -7.42 7.97 -12.03
C PHE A 19 -8.32 7.96 -13.25
N GLN A 20 -9.28 7.03 -13.24
CA GLN A 20 -10.30 6.92 -14.28
C GLN A 20 -11.64 6.59 -13.66
N ARG A 21 -12.70 7.17 -14.20
CA ARG A 21 -14.07 6.72 -14.02
C ARG A 21 -14.60 6.25 -15.35
N THR A 22 -15.20 5.08 -15.40
CA THR A 22 -15.59 4.45 -16.67
C THR A 22 -16.85 5.07 -17.26
N ASN A 23 -17.76 5.57 -16.41
CA ASN A 23 -19.02 6.20 -16.81
C ASN A 23 -19.82 5.32 -17.82
N GLY A 24 -19.95 4.03 -17.53
CA GLY A 24 -20.67 3.06 -18.37
C GLY A 24 -19.90 2.57 -19.60
N ARG A 25 -18.63 2.96 -19.79
CA ARG A 25 -17.82 2.45 -20.90
C ARG A 25 -17.49 0.98 -20.69
N LYS A 26 -17.33 0.25 -21.80
CA LYS A 26 -16.93 -1.16 -21.76
C LYS A 26 -15.57 -1.33 -21.06
N LEU A 27 -15.54 -2.21 -20.06
CA LEU A 27 -14.34 -2.60 -19.34
C LEU A 27 -13.50 -3.56 -20.20
N SER A 28 -12.18 -3.61 -19.95
CA SER A 28 -11.28 -4.44 -20.74
C SER A 28 -11.52 -5.93 -20.49
N ASP A 29 -11.84 -6.67 -21.54
CA ASP A 29 -11.95 -8.13 -21.54
C ASP A 29 -10.61 -8.84 -21.83
N ARG A 30 -9.56 -8.05 -22.13
CA ARG A 30 -8.23 -8.57 -22.42
C ARG A 30 -7.47 -8.90 -21.13
N LEU A 31 -7.04 -10.16 -20.98
CA LEU A 31 -6.19 -10.55 -19.85
C LEU A 31 -4.86 -9.79 -19.89
N HIS A 32 -4.56 -9.05 -18.81
CA HIS A 32 -3.34 -8.25 -18.67
C HIS A 32 -2.84 -8.27 -17.22
N SER A 33 -1.62 -7.83 -17.04
CA SER A 33 -1.01 -7.51 -15.74
C SER A 33 -0.35 -6.13 -15.82
N HIS A 34 0.05 -5.59 -14.70
CA HIS A 34 0.65 -4.27 -14.61
C HIS A 34 1.77 -4.22 -13.56
N THR A 35 2.60 -3.15 -13.61
CA THR A 35 3.73 -2.94 -12.68
C THR A 35 3.37 -2.04 -11.48
N PHE A 36 2.11 -1.64 -11.36
CA PHE A 36 1.58 -0.74 -10.35
C PHE A 36 0.47 -1.42 -9.53
N TYR A 37 0.08 -0.82 -8.42
CA TYR A 37 -1.11 -1.22 -7.67
C TYR A 37 -2.36 -0.64 -8.31
N GLU A 38 -3.45 -1.42 -8.35
CA GLU A 38 -4.73 -0.97 -8.88
C GLU A 38 -5.85 -1.22 -7.87
N PHE A 39 -6.75 -0.25 -7.78
CA PHE A 39 -7.96 -0.28 -6.96
C PHE A 39 -9.15 -0.01 -7.86
N LEU A 40 -10.10 -0.94 -7.84
CA LEU A 40 -11.33 -0.85 -8.61
C LEU A 40 -12.51 -0.77 -7.64
N CYS A 41 -13.37 0.22 -7.77
CA CYS A 41 -14.59 0.29 -6.97
C CYS A 41 -15.83 0.37 -7.86
N ILE A 42 -16.78 -0.55 -7.68
CA ILE A 42 -18.02 -0.56 -8.43
C ILE A 42 -18.96 0.53 -7.89
N VAL A 43 -19.26 1.50 -8.72
CA VAL A 43 -20.15 2.64 -8.39
C VAL A 43 -21.59 2.32 -8.71
N SER A 44 -21.85 1.67 -9.86
CA SER A 44 -23.17 1.20 -10.28
C SER A 44 -23.05 -0.05 -11.13
N GLY A 45 -24.16 -0.77 -11.30
CA GLY A 45 -24.20 -2.01 -12.09
C GLY A 45 -23.46 -3.16 -11.42
N SER A 46 -23.07 -4.12 -12.24
CA SER A 46 -22.31 -5.31 -11.82
C SER A 46 -21.45 -5.84 -12.96
N CYS A 47 -20.41 -6.59 -12.63
CA CYS A 47 -19.52 -7.23 -13.60
C CYS A 47 -18.94 -8.51 -13.05
N THR A 48 -18.53 -9.42 -13.96
CA THR A 48 -17.70 -10.56 -13.61
C THR A 48 -16.24 -10.19 -13.83
N HIS A 49 -15.44 -10.25 -12.79
CA HIS A 49 -14.01 -10.00 -12.81
C HIS A 49 -13.22 -11.29 -12.59
N GLU A 50 -12.14 -11.47 -13.33
CA GLU A 50 -11.21 -12.58 -13.16
C GLU A 50 -9.84 -12.01 -12.75
N THR A 51 -9.30 -12.51 -11.64
CA THR A 51 -7.96 -12.16 -11.16
C THR A 51 -7.20 -13.44 -10.85
N ASP A 52 -6.01 -13.60 -11.45
CA ASP A 52 -5.14 -14.78 -11.31
C ASP A 52 -5.88 -16.12 -11.52
N GLY A 53 -6.85 -16.13 -12.43
CA GLY A 53 -7.69 -17.29 -12.77
C GLY A 53 -8.93 -17.47 -11.88
N GLU A 54 -9.08 -16.72 -10.82
CA GLU A 54 -10.27 -16.73 -9.95
C GLU A 54 -11.34 -15.76 -10.49
N LYS A 55 -12.56 -16.25 -10.65
CA LYS A 55 -13.70 -15.44 -11.12
C LYS A 55 -14.56 -15.00 -9.95
N GLN A 56 -14.95 -13.74 -9.97
CA GLN A 56 -15.76 -13.13 -8.93
C GLN A 56 -16.81 -12.18 -9.52
N GLU A 57 -18.04 -12.30 -9.03
CA GLU A 57 -19.09 -11.34 -9.32
C GLU A 57 -18.95 -10.12 -8.42
N LEU A 58 -18.83 -8.96 -9.05
CA LEU A 58 -18.71 -7.68 -8.38
C LEU A 58 -19.97 -6.84 -8.55
N SER A 59 -20.35 -6.13 -7.50
CA SER A 59 -21.52 -5.27 -7.45
C SER A 59 -21.23 -3.97 -6.72
N ILE A 60 -22.22 -3.06 -6.69
CA ILE A 60 -22.09 -1.73 -6.09
C ILE A 60 -21.40 -1.78 -4.70
N GLY A 61 -20.34 -1.01 -4.52
CA GLY A 61 -19.57 -0.91 -3.29
C GLY A 61 -18.53 -2.02 -3.09
N ASP A 62 -18.36 -2.94 -4.06
CA ASP A 62 -17.19 -3.83 -4.03
C ASP A 62 -15.95 -3.04 -4.43
N LEU A 63 -14.95 -3.08 -3.54
CA LEU A 63 -13.63 -2.51 -3.72
C LEU A 63 -12.63 -3.65 -3.93
N VAL A 64 -12.07 -3.73 -5.13
CA VAL A 64 -11.07 -4.72 -5.51
C VAL A 64 -9.69 -4.10 -5.40
N PHE A 65 -8.78 -4.80 -4.78
CA PHE A 65 -7.37 -4.51 -4.76
C PHE A 65 -6.62 -5.51 -5.64
N ILE A 66 -5.69 -5.01 -6.44
CA ILE A 66 -4.85 -5.81 -7.35
C ILE A 66 -3.40 -5.34 -7.19
N SER A 67 -2.51 -6.25 -6.80
CA SER A 67 -1.09 -5.96 -6.66
C SER A 67 -0.36 -5.97 -8.01
N PRO A 68 0.85 -5.38 -8.09
CA PRO A 68 1.70 -5.52 -9.25
C PRO A 68 1.90 -6.99 -9.65
N GLN A 69 1.91 -7.24 -10.95
CA GLN A 69 2.09 -8.56 -11.59
C GLN A 69 0.90 -9.52 -11.52
N SER A 70 -0.13 -9.26 -10.72
CA SER A 70 -1.37 -10.02 -10.79
C SER A 70 -2.05 -9.84 -12.14
N SER A 71 -2.56 -10.91 -12.71
CA SER A 71 -3.25 -10.88 -14.00
C SER A 71 -4.74 -10.75 -13.81
N HIS A 72 -5.39 -9.87 -14.58
CA HIS A 72 -6.83 -9.68 -14.44
C HIS A 72 -7.51 -9.26 -15.75
N ARG A 73 -8.84 -9.40 -15.79
CA ARG A 73 -9.74 -8.92 -16.86
C ARG A 73 -11.19 -8.87 -16.40
N PHE A 74 -12.01 -8.17 -17.16
CA PHE A 74 -13.47 -8.21 -17.01
C PHE A 74 -14.08 -9.16 -18.05
N LEU A 75 -14.89 -10.11 -17.60
CA LEU A 75 -15.52 -11.12 -18.48
C LEU A 75 -16.88 -10.66 -18.98
N SER A 76 -17.64 -9.99 -18.14
CA SER A 76 -18.97 -9.47 -18.45
C SER A 76 -19.27 -8.23 -17.61
N GLN A 77 -20.22 -7.42 -18.05
CA GLN A 77 -20.74 -6.26 -17.30
C GLN A 77 -22.18 -5.96 -17.71
N THR A 78 -22.94 -5.34 -16.81
CA THR A 78 -24.24 -4.75 -17.14
C THR A 78 -24.05 -3.41 -17.85
N GLU A 79 -25.03 -2.96 -18.64
CA GLU A 79 -24.93 -1.72 -19.41
C GLU A 79 -24.67 -0.47 -18.58
N ASN A 80 -25.17 -0.45 -17.34
CA ASN A 80 -25.01 0.67 -16.41
C ASN A 80 -23.82 0.50 -15.46
N THR A 81 -22.88 -0.40 -15.76
CA THR A 81 -21.70 -0.61 -14.92
C THR A 81 -20.79 0.60 -14.98
N ASP A 82 -20.56 1.21 -13.83
CA ASP A 82 -19.61 2.30 -13.65
C ASP A 82 -18.59 1.93 -12.59
N VAL A 83 -17.30 2.13 -12.89
CA VAL A 83 -16.17 1.74 -12.05
C VAL A 83 -15.23 2.92 -11.87
N ILE A 84 -14.86 3.17 -10.63
CA ILE A 84 -13.72 4.02 -10.29
C ILE A 84 -12.47 3.14 -10.33
N VAL A 85 -11.46 3.61 -11.05
CA VAL A 85 -10.13 2.99 -11.14
C VAL A 85 -9.11 3.98 -10.61
N LEU A 86 -8.35 3.58 -9.61
CA LEU A 86 -7.18 4.31 -9.12
C LEU A 86 -5.96 3.39 -9.25
N SER A 87 -5.00 3.80 -10.06
CA SER A 87 -3.72 3.11 -10.19
C SER A 87 -2.61 3.95 -9.53
N VAL A 88 -1.71 3.28 -8.82
CA VAL A 88 -0.65 3.92 -8.03
C VAL A 88 0.65 3.16 -8.27
N ILE A 89 1.72 3.87 -8.65
CA ILE A 89 3.03 3.22 -8.81
C ILE A 89 3.51 2.61 -7.49
N ALA A 90 4.25 1.51 -7.59
CA ALA A 90 4.68 0.74 -6.41
C ALA A 90 5.43 1.61 -5.38
N SER A 91 6.31 2.50 -5.81
CA SER A 91 7.08 3.36 -4.92
C SER A 91 6.22 4.35 -4.10
N GLU A 92 5.11 4.85 -4.64
CA GLU A 92 4.17 5.69 -3.88
C GLU A 92 3.35 4.84 -2.89
N ALA A 93 2.84 3.68 -3.32
CA ALA A 93 2.11 2.79 -2.44
C ALA A 93 2.98 2.27 -1.28
N ASP A 94 4.25 1.91 -1.55
CA ASP A 94 5.20 1.45 -0.55
C ASP A 94 5.49 2.52 0.53
N ARG A 95 5.47 3.81 0.14
CA ARG A 95 5.56 4.92 1.11
C ARG A 95 4.38 4.92 2.09
N PHE A 96 3.16 4.69 1.59
CA PHE A 96 1.98 4.58 2.46
C PHE A 96 2.06 3.34 3.34
N PHE A 97 2.46 2.19 2.80
CA PHE A 97 2.68 1.00 3.61
C PHE A 97 3.66 1.27 4.75
N ALA A 98 4.78 1.93 4.45
CA ALA A 98 5.77 2.28 5.46
C ALA A 98 5.21 3.21 6.55
N LEU A 99 4.41 4.23 6.18
CA LEU A 99 3.77 5.15 7.13
C LEU A 99 2.87 4.43 8.14
N TYR A 100 2.18 3.37 7.70
CA TYR A 100 1.28 2.59 8.56
C TYR A 100 1.93 1.33 9.16
N GLY A 101 3.26 1.20 9.02
CA GLY A 101 3.99 0.03 9.53
C GLY A 101 3.65 -1.27 8.82
N LEU A 102 3.14 -1.18 7.59
CA LEU A 102 2.80 -2.30 6.74
C LEU A 102 3.90 -2.57 5.72
N SER A 103 3.90 -3.75 5.18
CA SER A 103 4.88 -4.21 4.20
C SER A 103 4.29 -4.46 2.83
N GLY A 104 3.03 -4.16 2.67
CA GLY A 104 2.20 -4.49 1.55
C GLY A 104 0.87 -5.05 2.01
N PHE A 105 0.01 -5.37 1.09
CA PHE A 105 -1.23 -6.07 1.41
C PHE A 105 -0.97 -7.55 1.68
N SER A 106 -1.83 -8.18 2.48
CA SER A 106 -1.69 -9.59 2.91
C SER A 106 -1.89 -10.59 1.78
N ALA A 107 -2.52 -10.20 0.69
CA ALA A 107 -2.78 -11.03 -0.47
C ALA A 107 -2.48 -10.24 -1.76
N PRO A 108 -2.18 -10.93 -2.89
CA PRO A 108 -1.94 -10.28 -4.17
C PRO A 108 -3.20 -9.60 -4.73
N HIS A 109 -4.37 -10.10 -4.39
CA HIS A 109 -5.65 -9.46 -4.67
C HIS A 109 -6.69 -9.83 -3.60
N TYR A 110 -7.69 -8.99 -3.42
CA TYR A 110 -8.87 -9.29 -2.60
C TYR A 110 -10.00 -8.31 -2.89
N VAL A 111 -11.20 -8.67 -2.45
CA VAL A 111 -12.39 -7.84 -2.56
C VAL A 111 -12.95 -7.50 -1.19
N LEU A 112 -13.25 -6.23 -0.98
CA LEU A 112 -13.91 -5.71 0.21
C LEU A 112 -15.28 -5.17 -0.15
N LYS A 113 -16.30 -5.48 0.64
CA LYS A 113 -17.60 -4.82 0.54
C LYS A 113 -17.59 -3.56 1.40
N LEU A 114 -17.58 -2.38 0.79
CA LEU A 114 -17.63 -1.12 1.51
C LEU A 114 -19.04 -0.90 2.10
N PRO A 115 -19.14 -0.56 3.40
CA PRO A 115 -20.37 -0.05 4.00
C PRO A 115 -20.87 1.19 3.24
N ILE A 116 -22.19 1.45 3.32
CA ILE A 116 -22.83 2.53 2.55
C ILE A 116 -22.21 3.91 2.87
N GLU A 117 -21.86 4.14 4.13
CA GLU A 117 -21.26 5.40 4.57
C GLU A 117 -19.87 5.60 3.98
N LYS A 118 -19.03 4.56 3.99
CA LYS A 118 -17.66 4.59 3.44
C LYS A 118 -17.69 4.81 1.92
N ARG A 119 -18.56 4.09 1.19
CA ARG A 119 -18.66 4.27 -0.26
C ARG A 119 -19.21 5.62 -0.67
N GLN A 120 -20.16 6.21 0.09
CA GLN A 120 -20.68 7.55 -0.19
C GLN A 120 -19.58 8.60 -0.08
N VAL A 121 -18.74 8.52 0.95
CA VAL A 121 -17.60 9.43 1.12
C VAL A 121 -16.59 9.25 -0.02
N LEU A 122 -16.26 8.01 -0.39
CA LEU A 122 -15.35 7.72 -1.51
C LEU A 122 -15.90 8.29 -2.82
N PHE A 123 -17.17 8.03 -3.13
CA PHE A 123 -17.79 8.48 -4.39
C PHE A 123 -17.83 10.01 -4.47
N SER A 124 -18.22 10.69 -3.38
CA SER A 124 -18.24 12.16 -3.35
C SER A 124 -16.84 12.77 -3.50
N THR A 125 -15.81 12.13 -2.96
CA THR A 125 -14.43 12.57 -3.14
C THR A 125 -14.00 12.41 -4.60
N CYS A 126 -14.38 11.29 -5.23
CA CYS A 126 -14.04 11.01 -6.63
C CYS A 126 -14.81 11.88 -7.64
N ASP A 127 -16.04 12.30 -7.32
CA ASP A 127 -16.84 13.17 -8.19
C ASP A 127 -16.23 14.57 -8.37
N ASN A 128 -15.39 15.02 -7.44
CA ASN A 128 -14.73 16.33 -7.47
C ASN A 128 -13.36 16.31 -8.16
N VAL A 129 -12.94 15.17 -8.74
CA VAL A 129 -11.66 15.09 -9.44
C VAL A 129 -11.73 15.81 -10.78
N THR A 130 -11.05 16.94 -10.88
CA THR A 130 -10.81 17.62 -12.14
C THR A 130 -9.55 17.05 -12.81
N VAL A 131 -9.70 16.58 -14.05
CA VAL A 131 -8.60 15.95 -14.82
C VAL A 131 -7.67 17.04 -15.37
N THR A 132 -6.87 17.64 -14.50
CA THR A 132 -5.76 18.51 -14.90
C THR A 132 -4.53 18.08 -14.13
N GLU A 133 -3.41 17.84 -14.82
CA GLU A 133 -2.13 17.44 -14.22
C GLU A 133 -1.51 18.59 -13.38
N THR A 134 -2.22 19.06 -12.37
CA THR A 134 -1.81 20.10 -11.45
C THR A 134 -1.42 19.48 -10.11
N ASP A 135 -0.71 20.25 -9.29
CA ASP A 135 -0.41 19.84 -7.90
C ASP A 135 -1.70 19.56 -7.09
N GLU A 136 -2.80 20.20 -7.46
CA GLU A 136 -4.12 19.97 -6.89
C GLU A 136 -4.65 18.56 -7.23
N TYR A 137 -4.49 18.12 -8.49
CA TYR A 137 -4.81 16.76 -8.89
C TYR A 137 -4.05 15.72 -8.06
N VAL A 138 -2.75 15.92 -7.90
CA VAL A 138 -1.91 15.00 -7.10
C VAL A 138 -2.35 14.96 -5.64
N ARG A 139 -2.69 16.11 -5.04
CA ARG A 139 -3.25 16.15 -3.68
C ARG A 139 -4.56 15.37 -3.59
N HIS A 140 -5.47 15.54 -4.56
CA HIS A 140 -6.72 14.76 -4.63
C HIS A 140 -6.45 13.25 -4.76
N MET A 141 -5.52 12.85 -5.62
CA MET A 141 -5.15 11.44 -5.77
C MET A 141 -4.61 10.84 -4.48
N ARG A 142 -3.76 11.56 -3.77
CA ARG A 142 -3.26 11.14 -2.46
C ARG A 142 -4.36 11.01 -1.42
N MET A 143 -5.32 11.93 -1.42
CA MET A 143 -6.49 11.84 -0.52
C MET A 143 -7.34 10.60 -0.83
N ILE A 144 -7.67 10.36 -2.10
CA ILE A 144 -8.45 9.19 -2.52
C ILE A 144 -7.67 7.91 -2.18
N PHE A 145 -6.37 7.87 -2.51
CA PHE A 145 -5.54 6.72 -2.22
C PHE A 145 -5.46 6.44 -0.71
N ASN A 146 -5.22 7.46 0.11
CA ASN A 146 -5.20 7.31 1.56
C ASN A 146 -6.54 6.79 2.10
N GLN A 147 -7.65 7.29 1.59
CA GLN A 147 -8.99 6.83 1.98
C GLN A 147 -9.22 5.36 1.62
N ILE A 148 -8.93 4.99 0.37
CA ILE A 148 -9.02 3.59 -0.10
C ILE A 148 -8.09 2.70 0.72
N PHE A 149 -6.86 3.15 0.93
CA PHE A 149 -5.86 2.44 1.71
C PHE A 149 -6.34 2.15 3.13
N LEU A 150 -6.92 3.14 3.82
CA LEU A 150 -7.50 2.97 5.14
C LEU A 150 -8.65 1.96 5.13
N PHE A 151 -9.50 1.95 4.10
CA PHE A 151 -10.54 0.94 3.98
C PHE A 151 -9.98 -0.47 3.82
N CYS A 152 -8.85 -0.60 3.11
CA CYS A 152 -8.18 -1.87 2.90
C CYS A 152 -7.48 -2.40 4.16
N ILE A 153 -6.97 -1.53 5.04
CA ILE A 153 -6.24 -1.94 6.24
C ILE A 153 -7.13 -2.07 7.49
N GLU A 154 -8.23 -1.31 7.58
CA GLU A 154 -9.12 -1.31 8.74
C GLU A 154 -9.82 -2.65 9.03
N PRO A 155 -10.29 -3.42 8.03
CA PRO A 155 -11.04 -4.63 8.31
C PRO A 155 -10.31 -5.91 8.00
N VAL A 156 -9.07 -5.89 7.57
CA VAL A 156 -8.31 -7.14 7.53
C VAL A 156 -8.14 -7.55 8.98
N ASN A 157 -9.08 -8.34 9.45
CA ASN A 157 -9.08 -8.99 10.77
C ASN A 157 -7.91 -10.00 10.82
N ILE A 158 -6.70 -9.51 10.52
CA ILE A 158 -5.46 -10.21 10.80
C ILE A 158 -5.44 -10.58 12.30
N LYS A 159 -6.13 -9.78 13.13
CA LYS A 159 -6.29 -10.05 14.57
C LYS A 159 -7.19 -11.23 14.89
N GLU A 160 -8.20 -11.56 14.10
CA GLU A 160 -9.10 -12.70 14.39
C GLU A 160 -8.46 -14.08 14.13
N SER A 161 -7.53 -14.19 13.21
CA SER A 161 -6.78 -15.43 12.96
C SER A 161 -5.42 -15.50 13.66
N MET A 162 -5.00 -14.40 14.27
CA MET A 162 -3.71 -14.27 14.97
C MET A 162 -3.90 -14.54 16.47
N PRO A 163 -3.03 -15.35 17.11
CA PRO A 163 -3.08 -15.49 18.56
C PRO A 163 -3.01 -14.11 19.23
N CYS A 164 -3.93 -13.82 20.18
CA CYS A 164 -4.02 -12.51 20.83
C CYS A 164 -2.67 -12.04 21.43
N GLU A 165 -1.94 -12.98 22.00
CA GLU A 165 -0.61 -12.73 22.56
C GLU A 165 0.40 -12.29 21.47
N PHE A 166 0.35 -12.95 20.31
CA PHE A 166 1.22 -12.59 19.18
C PHE A 166 0.83 -11.23 18.59
N ALA A 167 -0.47 -10.94 18.46
CA ALA A 167 -0.96 -9.63 18.02
C ALA A 167 -0.48 -8.51 18.95
N ALA A 168 -0.57 -8.70 20.26
CA ALA A 168 -0.11 -7.73 21.25
C ALA A 168 1.40 -7.47 21.18
N VAL A 169 2.18 -8.50 20.86
CA VAL A 169 3.63 -8.35 20.65
C VAL A 169 3.92 -7.58 19.37
N MET A 170 3.18 -7.86 18.28
CA MET A 170 3.34 -7.14 17.02
C MET A 170 2.96 -5.66 17.17
N ASP A 171 1.92 -5.34 17.97
CA ASP A 171 1.55 -3.96 18.28
C ASP A 171 2.67 -3.24 19.05
N LYS A 172 3.31 -3.89 20.03
CA LYS A 172 4.48 -3.32 20.74
C LYS A 172 5.67 -3.08 19.80
N MET A 173 5.90 -3.97 18.85
CA MET A 173 6.99 -3.81 17.89
C MET A 173 6.83 -2.58 16.97
N GLN A 174 5.66 -1.95 16.97
CA GLN A 174 5.46 -0.68 16.27
C GLN A 174 6.10 0.52 16.98
N GLU A 175 6.49 0.38 18.25
CA GLU A 175 7.25 1.40 18.95
C GLU A 175 8.73 1.34 18.57
N LEU A 176 9.36 2.52 18.38
CA LEU A 176 10.76 2.61 17.94
C LEU A 176 11.72 1.87 18.89
N SER A 177 11.51 1.99 20.19
CA SER A 177 12.33 1.34 21.21
C SER A 177 12.40 -0.18 21.08
N PHE A 178 11.26 -0.81 20.74
CA PHE A 178 11.19 -2.26 20.52
C PHE A 178 11.70 -2.66 19.13
N ALA A 179 11.34 -1.90 18.10
CA ALA A 179 11.80 -2.15 16.73
C ALA A 179 13.33 -2.06 16.62
N ALA A 180 13.95 -1.06 17.26
CA ALA A 180 15.40 -0.89 17.32
C ALA A 180 16.12 -2.10 17.96
N GLY A 181 15.49 -2.75 18.94
CA GLY A 181 16.03 -3.96 19.57
C GLY A 181 16.03 -5.22 18.68
N GLY A 182 15.38 -5.17 17.52
CA GLY A 182 15.47 -6.19 16.48
C GLY A 182 14.76 -7.51 16.81
N VAL A 183 15.13 -8.55 16.08
CA VAL A 183 14.54 -9.90 16.24
C VAL A 183 14.76 -10.45 17.65
N LYS A 184 15.85 -10.08 18.32
CA LYS A 184 16.10 -10.49 19.71
C LYS A 184 15.00 -9.96 20.64
N THR A 185 14.61 -8.71 20.49
CA THR A 185 13.49 -8.12 21.25
C THR A 185 12.17 -8.79 20.92
N LEU A 186 11.91 -9.04 19.64
CA LEU A 186 10.69 -9.74 19.21
C LEU A 186 10.60 -11.15 19.82
N LEU A 187 11.68 -11.91 19.83
CA LEU A 187 11.75 -13.22 20.49
C LEU A 187 11.49 -13.11 22.01
N LYS A 188 12.13 -12.15 22.66
CA LYS A 188 11.96 -11.93 24.11
C LYS A 188 10.53 -11.56 24.49
N LEU A 189 9.91 -10.69 23.71
CA LEU A 189 8.54 -10.23 23.96
C LEU A 189 7.50 -11.32 23.69
N SER A 190 7.71 -12.13 22.65
CA SER A 190 6.75 -13.15 22.24
C SER A 190 6.83 -14.44 23.06
N GLY A 191 8.00 -14.72 23.67
CA GLY A 191 8.25 -16.00 24.32
C GLY A 191 8.28 -17.20 23.36
N TYR A 192 8.16 -16.98 22.05
CA TYR A 192 8.19 -18.03 21.04
C TYR A 192 9.63 -18.49 20.74
N SER A 193 9.78 -19.74 20.36
CA SER A 193 11.01 -20.19 19.71
C SER A 193 11.17 -19.50 18.34
N HIS A 194 12.42 -19.43 17.86
CA HIS A 194 12.70 -18.83 16.54
C HIS A 194 11.88 -19.50 15.42
N SER A 195 11.74 -20.83 15.45
CA SER A 195 10.96 -21.60 14.46
C SER A 195 9.46 -21.26 14.50
N GLN A 196 8.89 -21.11 15.71
CA GLN A 196 7.50 -20.70 15.87
C GLN A 196 7.29 -19.27 15.36
N LEU A 197 8.21 -18.36 15.68
CA LEU A 197 8.17 -16.99 15.22
C LEU A 197 8.24 -16.91 13.68
N CYS A 198 9.17 -17.66 13.05
CA CYS A 198 9.24 -17.75 11.58
C CYS A 198 7.94 -18.24 10.97
N ARG A 199 7.32 -19.27 11.56
CA ARG A 199 6.04 -19.80 11.08
C ARG A 199 4.91 -18.78 11.21
N LEU A 200 4.82 -18.08 12.34
CA LEU A 200 3.79 -17.09 12.59
C LEU A 200 3.96 -15.85 11.71
N THR A 201 5.17 -15.30 11.60
CA THR A 201 5.43 -14.16 10.72
C THR A 201 5.21 -14.51 9.25
N LYS A 202 5.58 -15.74 8.83
CA LYS A 202 5.29 -16.18 7.46
C LYS A 202 3.79 -16.36 7.22
N LYS A 203 3.07 -16.95 8.19
CA LYS A 203 1.62 -17.18 8.08
C LYS A 203 0.83 -15.87 8.01
N HIS A 204 1.14 -14.91 8.90
CA HIS A 204 0.30 -13.72 9.09
C HIS A 204 0.77 -12.48 8.32
N PHE A 205 2.06 -12.41 7.97
CA PHE A 205 2.66 -11.25 7.30
C PHE A 205 3.39 -11.62 6.00
N ASN A 206 3.46 -12.91 5.66
CA ASN A 206 4.18 -13.45 4.50
C ASN A 206 5.68 -13.11 4.44
N VAL A 207 6.31 -12.84 5.58
CA VAL A 207 7.73 -12.43 5.69
C VAL A 207 8.45 -13.20 6.78
N THR A 208 9.78 -13.11 6.77
CA THR A 208 10.62 -13.57 7.89
C THR A 208 10.56 -12.58 9.07
N PRO A 209 10.91 -13.01 10.31
CA PRO A 209 11.01 -12.11 11.44
C PRO A 209 11.98 -10.92 11.20
N THR A 210 13.09 -11.16 10.50
CA THR A 210 14.08 -10.13 10.16
C THR A 210 13.50 -9.11 9.19
N GLU A 211 12.83 -9.55 8.15
CA GLU A 211 12.14 -8.67 7.20
C GLU A 211 11.06 -7.85 7.90
N TYR A 212 10.25 -8.48 8.78
CA TYR A 212 9.25 -7.78 9.56
C TYR A 212 9.86 -6.65 10.38
N VAL A 213 10.90 -6.96 11.17
CA VAL A 213 11.59 -5.95 11.99
C VAL A 213 12.20 -4.85 11.14
N ASN A 214 12.86 -5.20 10.03
CA ASN A 214 13.44 -4.20 9.13
C ASN A 214 12.39 -3.26 8.55
N ARG A 215 11.20 -3.75 8.24
CA ARG A 215 10.08 -2.91 7.80
C ARG A 215 9.64 -1.91 8.88
N MET A 216 9.53 -2.34 10.14
CA MET A 216 9.22 -1.44 11.25
C MET A 216 10.31 -0.37 11.42
N ARG A 217 11.58 -0.77 11.36
CA ARG A 217 12.73 0.16 11.40
C ARG A 217 12.69 1.16 10.25
N MET A 218 12.33 0.72 9.03
CA MET A 218 12.21 1.62 7.88
C MET A 218 11.05 2.60 8.04
N SER A 219 9.92 2.19 8.61
CA SER A 219 8.81 3.10 8.93
C SER A 219 9.25 4.22 9.88
N HIS A 220 10.02 3.88 10.93
CA HIS A 220 10.58 4.88 11.83
C HIS A 220 11.65 5.74 11.16
N ALA A 221 12.53 5.11 10.35
CA ALA A 221 13.54 5.83 9.59
C ALA A 221 12.91 6.89 8.68
N TYR A 222 11.82 6.55 8.01
CA TYR A 222 11.08 7.50 7.17
C TYR A 222 10.68 8.75 7.95
N LYS A 223 10.03 8.58 9.11
CA LYS A 223 9.60 9.71 9.96
C LYS A 223 10.78 10.60 10.37
N LEU A 224 11.88 9.98 10.79
CA LEU A 224 13.09 10.70 11.20
C LEU A 224 13.81 11.39 10.03
N ILE A 225 13.80 10.77 8.84
CA ILE A 225 14.38 11.36 7.63
C ILE A 225 13.56 12.57 7.17
N VAL A 226 12.25 12.43 7.13
CA VAL A 226 11.32 13.42 6.57
C VAL A 226 11.09 14.59 7.52
N TYR A 227 10.78 14.29 8.78
CA TYR A 227 10.38 15.30 9.76
C TYR A 227 11.47 15.67 10.76
N GLY A 228 12.56 14.89 10.82
CA GLY A 228 13.67 15.13 11.73
C GLY A 228 14.79 15.95 11.11
N ASN A 229 15.66 16.47 12.00
CA ASN A 229 16.85 17.21 11.60
C ASN A 229 18.16 16.46 11.84
N GLN A 230 18.08 15.22 12.38
CA GLN A 230 19.25 14.39 12.68
C GLN A 230 20.00 14.02 11.38
N ASP A 231 21.32 13.83 11.49
CA ASP A 231 22.09 13.25 10.42
C ASP A 231 21.72 11.76 10.21
N TYR A 232 22.04 11.23 9.04
CA TYR A 232 21.59 9.89 8.64
C TYR A 232 22.29 8.75 9.40
N GLU A 233 23.51 8.96 9.91
CA GLU A 233 24.19 8.01 10.79
C GLU A 233 23.49 7.91 12.14
N THR A 234 23.13 9.05 12.70
CA THR A 234 22.31 9.11 13.93
C THR A 234 20.97 8.40 13.73
N ILE A 235 20.27 8.65 12.62
CA ILE A 235 19.02 7.96 12.31
C ILE A 235 19.24 6.45 12.19
N CYS A 236 20.28 6.01 11.48
CA CYS A 236 20.66 4.60 11.35
C CYS A 236 20.77 3.92 12.72
N ASN A 237 21.50 4.55 13.65
CA ASN A 237 21.67 4.06 15.00
C ASN A 237 20.36 4.05 15.81
N MET A 238 19.57 5.14 15.73
CA MET A 238 18.30 5.27 16.43
C MET A 238 17.30 4.18 16.04
N VAL A 239 17.27 3.81 14.76
CA VAL A 239 16.36 2.73 14.28
C VAL A 239 16.96 1.33 14.43
N GLY A 240 18.16 1.23 15.00
CA GLY A 240 18.78 -0.03 15.41
C GLY A 240 19.57 -0.78 14.34
N PHE A 241 20.10 -0.09 13.33
CA PHE A 241 21.05 -0.69 12.39
C PHE A 241 22.49 -0.42 12.84
N GLU A 242 23.33 -1.45 12.78
CA GLU A 242 24.76 -1.39 13.11
C GLU A 242 25.62 -0.95 11.91
N SER A 243 25.09 -1.08 10.68
CA SER A 243 25.80 -0.73 9.44
C SER A 243 25.06 0.33 8.67
N PHE A 244 25.69 1.50 8.53
CA PHE A 244 25.16 2.58 7.72
C PHE A 244 25.04 2.21 6.23
N SER A 245 25.97 1.42 5.71
CA SER A 245 25.92 0.95 4.31
C SER A 245 24.70 0.06 4.08
N TYR A 246 24.41 -0.86 5.01
CA TYR A 246 23.23 -1.71 4.93
C TYR A 246 21.93 -0.90 5.10
N PHE A 247 21.90 0.03 6.05
CA PHE A 247 20.78 0.96 6.21
C PHE A 247 20.51 1.76 4.94
N SER A 248 21.54 2.37 4.33
CA SER A 248 21.43 3.16 3.10
C SER A 248 20.91 2.32 1.92
N LYS A 249 21.33 1.06 1.82
CA LYS A 249 20.83 0.11 0.84
C LYS A 249 19.33 -0.13 1.05
N LEU A 250 18.91 -0.46 2.27
CA LEU A 250 17.51 -0.70 2.61
C LEU A 250 16.63 0.53 2.37
N VAL A 251 17.13 1.74 2.68
CA VAL A 251 16.41 2.99 2.39
C VAL A 251 16.14 3.12 0.88
N LYS A 252 17.13 2.85 0.04
CA LYS A 252 16.96 2.90 -1.42
C LYS A 252 16.01 1.82 -1.93
N GLU A 253 16.13 0.59 -1.42
CA GLU A 253 15.25 -0.52 -1.79
C GLU A 253 13.80 -0.26 -1.37
N HIS A 254 13.60 0.32 -0.18
CA HIS A 254 12.27 0.50 0.40
C HIS A 254 11.55 1.75 -0.11
N PHE A 255 12.29 2.84 -0.36
CA PHE A 255 11.71 4.14 -0.76
C PHE A 255 12.05 4.57 -2.19
N GLY A 256 12.78 3.75 -2.94
CA GLY A 256 13.15 4.04 -4.33
C GLY A 256 14.17 5.17 -4.50
N CYS A 257 14.65 5.79 -3.40
CA CYS A 257 15.59 6.91 -3.46
C CYS A 257 16.49 6.96 -2.22
N SER A 258 17.53 7.81 -2.25
CA SER A 258 18.41 8.02 -1.09
C SER A 258 17.71 8.81 0.03
N ALA A 259 18.16 8.65 1.28
CA ALA A 259 17.65 9.40 2.42
C ALA A 259 17.75 10.92 2.21
N SER A 260 18.80 11.42 1.56
CA SER A 260 18.96 12.84 1.25
C SER A 260 17.91 13.33 0.24
N LYS A 261 17.65 12.53 -0.80
CA LYS A 261 16.60 12.86 -1.78
C LYS A 261 15.23 12.85 -1.12
N LEU A 262 14.94 11.83 -0.31
CA LEU A 262 13.68 11.71 0.42
C LEU A 262 13.43 12.92 1.34
N ARG A 263 14.45 13.37 2.09
CA ARG A 263 14.36 14.57 2.95
C ARG A 263 14.13 15.85 2.14
N ASN A 264 14.83 16.01 1.03
CA ASN A 264 14.75 17.22 0.22
C ASN A 264 13.41 17.37 -0.52
N GLU A 265 12.85 16.27 -1.02
CA GLU A 265 11.53 16.29 -1.65
C GLU A 265 10.44 16.76 -0.68
N PHE A 266 10.50 16.38 0.60
CA PHE A 266 9.56 16.84 1.61
C PHE A 266 9.78 18.31 2.03
N LYS A 267 11.02 18.74 2.20
CA LYS A 267 11.32 20.16 2.48
C LYS A 267 10.88 21.12 1.37
N TYR A 268 10.82 20.63 0.14
CA TYR A 268 10.31 21.41 -0.99
C TYR A 268 8.79 21.59 -0.89
N ILE A 269 8.07 20.58 -0.45
CA ILE A 269 6.61 20.62 -0.25
C ILE A 269 6.24 21.58 0.87
N GLU A 270 6.96 21.60 2.01
CA GLU A 270 6.70 22.52 3.12
C GLU A 270 6.96 24.00 2.79
N LYS A 271 7.83 24.30 1.83
CA LYS A 271 8.14 25.68 1.41
C LYS A 271 7.17 26.22 0.35
N THR A 272 6.32 25.35 -0.22
CA THR A 272 5.41 25.70 -1.32
C THR A 272 3.94 25.75 -0.84
N VAL A 273 3.70 25.48 0.43
CA VAL A 273 2.44 25.65 1.17
C VAL A 273 2.58 26.85 2.09
#